data_a5bca1bdd34499a6bd454b70cf30d7d2
#
_entry.id   a5bca1bdd34499a6bd454b70cf30d7d2
#
_cell.length_a   1.000
_cell.length_b   1.000
_cell.length_c   1.000
_cell.angle_alpha   90.00
_cell.angle_beta   90.00
_cell.angle_gamma   90.00
#
_symmetry.space_group_name_H-M   'P 1'
#
loop_
_entity.id
_entity.type
_entity.pdbx_description
1 polymer ?
#
loop_
_entity_poly.entity_id
_entity_poly.type
_entity_poly.pdbx_seq_one_letter_code
_entity_poly.pdbx_strand_id
1 'polypeptide(L)'
;MNPIRRSVVAFLALAPLAARAQRDAPYIELNPPRQVESANKIEVLEFFWYGCIHCYNLEPKIETWLKKLPQDVEFRRVPAVFNDRWAHDAAIFYAFDAMGLLDKLHRPFFDAIHRDRLRSDNWQALSAWLQQQGVDPKKFEATVKSFGVQSKTKRAVRLTTEYKIDGTPAMAVHGRYTVPSAEDMLDTVNQLVSVVRKSK
;
A
#
# COMPACT_ATOMS: atom_id res chain seq x y z
N MET A 1 51.68 -20.16 -53.42
CA MET A 1 51.73 -20.06 -51.95
C MET A 1 50.89 -18.85 -51.56
N ASN A 2 49.65 -19.07 -51.18
CA ASN A 2 48.68 -17.97 -50.71
C ASN A 2 48.55 -18.02 -49.20
N PRO A 3 48.87 -16.96 -48.48
CA PRO A 3 48.50 -16.88 -47.03
C PRO A 3 47.06 -16.39 -46.85
N ILE A 4 46.28 -17.26 -46.32
CA ILE A 4 44.90 -16.97 -45.87
C ILE A 4 44.94 -15.98 -44.69
N ARG A 5 44.47 -14.74 -44.92
CA ARG A 5 44.22 -13.76 -43.84
C ARG A 5 42.98 -14.19 -43.05
N ARG A 6 43.19 -14.66 -41.83
CA ARG A 6 42.14 -14.88 -40.83
C ARG A 6 41.75 -13.53 -40.24
N SER A 7 40.62 -12.98 -40.66
CA SER A 7 39.97 -11.84 -39.97
C SER A 7 39.27 -12.35 -38.72
N VAL A 8 39.81 -12.05 -37.54
CA VAL A 8 39.12 -12.27 -36.27
C VAL A 8 38.13 -11.12 -36.09
N VAL A 9 36.87 -11.38 -36.28
CA VAL A 9 35.80 -10.44 -35.93
C VAL A 9 35.58 -10.55 -34.41
N ALA A 10 36.07 -9.55 -33.69
CA ALA A 10 35.81 -9.42 -32.26
C ALA A 10 34.35 -8.97 -32.08
N PHE A 11 33.47 -9.89 -31.71
CA PHE A 11 32.16 -9.56 -31.20
C PHE A 11 32.32 -8.94 -29.80
N LEU A 12 32.28 -7.61 -29.73
CA LEU A 12 32.08 -6.90 -28.47
C LEU A 12 30.66 -7.22 -28.00
N ALA A 13 30.53 -8.07 -26.98
CA ALA A 13 29.31 -8.33 -26.26
C ALA A 13 28.93 -7.05 -25.46
N LEU A 14 28.05 -6.24 -26.03
CA LEU A 14 27.34 -5.21 -25.31
C LEU A 14 26.34 -5.91 -24.34
N ALA A 15 26.85 -6.35 -23.18
CA ALA A 15 25.99 -6.85 -22.11
C ALA A 15 25.14 -5.69 -21.58
N PRO A 16 23.83 -5.94 -21.26
CA PRO A 16 22.87 -4.87 -21.04
C PRO A 16 23.14 -4.13 -19.74
N LEU A 17 23.57 -2.87 -19.83
CA LEU A 17 23.57 -1.92 -18.71
C LEU A 17 22.15 -1.73 -18.10
N ALA A 18 21.10 -2.04 -18.85
CA ALA A 18 19.71 -1.95 -18.40
C ALA A 18 19.37 -2.87 -17.22
N ALA A 19 20.00 -4.05 -17.10
CA ALA A 19 19.72 -4.99 -16.01
C ALA A 19 20.27 -4.54 -14.65
N ARG A 20 21.22 -3.61 -14.64
CA ARG A 20 21.85 -3.10 -13.41
C ARG A 20 21.06 -1.95 -12.81
N ALA A 21 20.48 -1.08 -13.66
CA ALA A 21 19.68 0.06 -13.22
C ALA A 21 18.40 -0.34 -12.45
N GLN A 22 17.88 -1.54 -12.69
CA GLN A 22 16.67 -2.02 -12.04
C GLN A 22 16.91 -2.63 -10.65
N ARG A 23 18.17 -2.99 -10.33
CA ARG A 23 18.52 -3.50 -8.99
C ARG A 23 18.67 -2.39 -7.94
N ASP A 24 18.93 -1.16 -8.38
CA ASP A 24 19.17 0.00 -7.52
C ASP A 24 17.98 0.97 -7.50
N ALA A 25 16.90 0.66 -8.20
CA ALA A 25 15.70 1.52 -8.22
C ALA A 25 14.96 1.43 -6.87
N PRO A 26 14.52 2.59 -6.29
CA PRO A 26 13.77 2.60 -5.04
C PRO A 26 12.32 2.10 -5.20
N TYR A 27 12.02 1.40 -6.29
CA TYR A 27 10.70 0.84 -6.60
C TYR A 27 10.82 -0.45 -7.40
N ILE A 28 9.74 -1.22 -7.40
CA ILE A 28 9.59 -2.44 -8.21
C ILE A 28 8.60 -2.14 -9.33
N GLU A 29 8.97 -2.40 -10.58
CA GLU A 29 8.04 -2.34 -11.70
C GLU A 29 7.23 -3.63 -11.79
N LEU A 30 5.90 -3.47 -11.88
CA LEU A 30 4.96 -4.59 -11.98
C LEU A 30 4.72 -4.93 -13.47
N ASN A 31 5.07 -6.13 -13.84
CA ASN A 31 4.82 -6.64 -15.20
C ASN A 31 4.07 -7.99 -15.11
N PRO A 32 2.87 -8.10 -15.70
CA PRO A 32 2.07 -7.02 -16.30
C PRO A 32 1.58 -6.01 -15.26
N PRO A 33 1.22 -4.78 -15.66
CA PRO A 33 0.58 -3.80 -14.78
C PRO A 33 -0.73 -4.33 -14.17
N ARG A 34 -1.06 -3.88 -12.96
CA ARG A 34 -2.31 -4.25 -12.27
C ARG A 34 -3.45 -3.34 -12.70
N GLN A 35 -4.64 -3.88 -12.64
CA GLN A 35 -5.84 -3.10 -12.94
C GLN A 35 -6.05 -2.05 -11.85
N VAL A 36 -6.28 -0.79 -12.26
CA VAL A 36 -6.61 0.33 -11.37
C VAL A 36 -8.12 0.51 -11.27
N GLU A 37 -8.60 0.98 -10.12
CA GLU A 37 -10.03 1.28 -9.94
C GLU A 37 -10.38 2.68 -10.44
N SER A 38 -9.43 3.59 -10.42
CA SER A 38 -9.62 4.96 -10.85
C SER A 38 -9.40 5.09 -12.36
N ALA A 39 -10.48 5.18 -13.14
CA ALA A 39 -10.39 5.28 -14.59
C ALA A 39 -9.77 6.61 -15.08
N ASN A 40 -9.99 7.71 -14.35
CA ASN A 40 -9.64 9.06 -14.80
C ASN A 40 -8.50 9.72 -14.00
N LYS A 41 -8.08 9.11 -12.88
CA LYS A 41 -7.03 9.65 -12.03
C LYS A 41 -5.82 8.72 -11.97
N ILE A 42 -4.70 9.22 -11.51
CA ILE A 42 -3.54 8.41 -11.16
C ILE A 42 -3.80 7.85 -9.77
N GLU A 43 -3.95 6.53 -9.68
CA GLU A 43 -4.19 5.85 -8.41
C GLU A 43 -2.89 5.72 -7.63
N VAL A 44 -2.91 6.08 -6.37
CA VAL A 44 -1.86 5.78 -5.39
C VAL A 44 -2.46 4.97 -4.25
N LEU A 45 -1.91 3.79 -4.01
CA LEU A 45 -2.31 2.92 -2.91
C LEU A 45 -1.25 2.97 -1.81
N GLU A 46 -1.70 3.04 -0.56
CA GLU A 46 -0.88 2.75 0.61
C GLU A 46 -1.23 1.37 1.12
N PHE A 47 -0.24 0.50 1.26
CA PHE A 47 -0.36 -0.78 1.95
C PHE A 47 0.14 -0.61 3.38
N PHE A 48 -0.73 -0.78 4.35
CA PHE A 48 -0.45 -0.56 5.77
C PHE A 48 -1.00 -1.68 6.65
N TRP A 49 -0.59 -1.71 7.90
CA TRP A 49 -1.20 -2.52 8.94
C TRP A 49 -1.31 -1.72 10.24
N TYR A 50 -2.44 -1.78 10.93
CA TYR A 50 -2.62 -1.06 12.20
C TYR A 50 -1.60 -1.45 13.28
N GLY A 51 -1.11 -2.70 13.29
CA GLY A 51 -0.06 -3.13 14.21
C GLY A 51 1.37 -2.70 13.82
N CYS A 52 1.56 -2.05 12.68
CA CYS A 52 2.87 -1.64 12.17
C CYS A 52 3.29 -0.28 12.74
N ILE A 53 4.35 -0.26 13.56
CA ILE A 53 4.89 0.99 14.13
C ILE A 53 5.43 1.95 13.05
N HIS A 54 5.98 1.43 11.96
CA HIS A 54 6.48 2.25 10.85
C HIS A 54 5.32 2.93 10.09
N CYS A 55 4.17 2.25 9.93
CA CYS A 55 2.96 2.85 9.38
C CYS A 55 2.45 3.97 10.29
N TYR A 56 2.35 3.68 11.60
CA TYR A 56 1.96 4.68 12.60
C TYR A 56 2.83 5.95 12.55
N ASN A 57 4.16 5.79 12.43
CA ASN A 57 5.10 6.89 12.35
C ASN A 57 5.03 7.64 11.00
N LEU A 58 4.57 6.99 9.93
CA LEU A 58 4.42 7.58 8.62
C LEU A 58 3.14 8.44 8.49
N GLU A 59 2.08 8.14 9.24
CA GLU A 59 0.78 8.83 9.14
C GLU A 59 0.87 10.36 9.14
N PRO A 60 1.61 11.05 10.02
CA PRO A 60 1.70 12.51 9.99
C PRO A 60 2.31 13.06 8.68
N LYS A 61 3.23 12.30 8.07
CA LYS A 61 3.82 12.67 6.78
C LYS A 61 2.80 12.50 5.66
N ILE A 62 2.04 11.39 5.67
CA ILE A 62 0.95 11.13 4.71
C ILE A 62 -0.12 12.22 4.82
N GLU A 63 -0.59 12.56 6.02
CA GLU A 63 -1.59 13.61 6.22
C GLU A 63 -1.13 14.96 5.65
N THR A 64 0.15 15.28 5.82
CA THR A 64 0.74 16.51 5.27
C THR A 64 0.86 16.43 3.75
N TRP A 65 1.24 15.28 3.20
CA TRP A 65 1.36 15.03 1.78
C TRP A 65 0.00 15.08 1.08
N LEU A 66 -1.05 14.51 1.68
CA LEU A 66 -2.42 14.52 1.15
C LEU A 66 -2.97 15.93 0.94
N LYS A 67 -2.61 16.90 1.80
CA LYS A 67 -3.02 18.30 1.65
C LYS A 67 -2.47 18.97 0.38
N LYS A 68 -1.40 18.40 -0.19
CA LYS A 68 -0.72 18.90 -1.41
C LYS A 68 -0.96 18.00 -2.63
N LEU A 69 -1.81 16.96 -2.48
CA LEU A 69 -2.03 16.00 -3.53
C LEU A 69 -2.72 16.67 -4.73
N PRO A 70 -2.19 16.51 -5.97
CA PRO A 70 -2.81 17.06 -7.17
C PRO A 70 -4.21 16.46 -7.41
N GLN A 71 -5.11 17.23 -8.02
CA GLN A 71 -6.51 16.81 -8.27
C GLN A 71 -6.63 15.60 -9.21
N ASP A 72 -5.63 15.37 -10.05
CA ASP A 72 -5.55 14.23 -10.96
C ASP A 72 -5.00 12.96 -10.30
N VAL A 73 -4.70 13.00 -9.00
CA VAL A 73 -4.26 11.84 -8.20
C VAL A 73 -5.35 11.43 -7.22
N GLU A 74 -5.55 10.13 -7.07
CA GLU A 74 -6.45 9.54 -6.08
C GLU A 74 -5.66 8.64 -5.14
N PHE A 75 -5.73 8.95 -3.85
CA PHE A 75 -5.09 8.16 -2.81
C PHE A 75 -6.10 7.25 -2.11
N ARG A 76 -5.73 6.00 -1.89
CA ARG A 76 -6.51 5.04 -1.12
C ARG A 76 -5.62 4.19 -0.22
N ARG A 77 -6.12 3.87 0.97
CA ARG A 77 -5.50 2.91 1.87
C ARG A 77 -6.00 1.50 1.61
N VAL A 78 -5.10 0.55 1.63
CA VAL A 78 -5.35 -0.89 1.51
C VAL A 78 -4.66 -1.57 2.70
N PRO A 79 -5.40 -2.16 3.64
CA PRO A 79 -4.76 -2.97 4.66
C PRO A 79 -4.01 -4.13 4.02
N ALA A 80 -2.70 -4.25 4.23
CA ALA A 80 -1.95 -5.44 3.83
C ALA A 80 -2.36 -6.64 4.70
N VAL A 81 -2.36 -7.84 4.13
CA VAL A 81 -2.80 -9.04 4.84
C VAL A 81 -1.84 -10.20 4.56
N PHE A 82 -1.06 -10.59 5.57
CA PHE A 82 -0.14 -11.71 5.50
C PHE A 82 -0.58 -12.94 6.31
N ASN A 83 -1.49 -12.75 7.27
CA ASN A 83 -2.03 -13.80 8.14
C ASN A 83 -3.38 -13.38 8.75
N ASP A 84 -3.98 -14.26 9.55
CA ASP A 84 -5.29 -14.02 10.17
C ASP A 84 -5.33 -12.81 11.10
N ARG A 85 -4.23 -12.53 11.78
CA ARG A 85 -4.14 -11.32 12.63
C ARG A 85 -4.27 -10.04 11.80
N TRP A 86 -3.59 -9.98 10.66
CA TRP A 86 -3.69 -8.85 9.75
C TRP A 86 -5.06 -8.78 9.08
N ALA A 87 -5.65 -9.94 8.74
CA ALA A 87 -7.00 -10.01 8.21
C ALA A 87 -8.05 -9.47 9.19
N HIS A 88 -7.89 -9.74 10.49
CA HIS A 88 -8.72 -9.19 11.54
C HIS A 88 -8.66 -7.66 11.57
N ASP A 89 -7.47 -7.07 11.58
CA ASP A 89 -7.29 -5.62 11.59
C ASP A 89 -7.74 -4.96 10.27
N ALA A 90 -7.61 -5.67 9.13
CA ALA A 90 -8.16 -5.24 7.85
C ALA A 90 -9.69 -5.19 7.88
N ALA A 91 -10.34 -6.16 8.51
CA ALA A 91 -11.80 -6.14 8.66
C ALA A 91 -12.26 -4.98 9.56
N ILE A 92 -11.50 -4.60 10.58
CA ILE A 92 -11.76 -3.40 11.41
C ILE A 92 -11.69 -2.13 10.54
N PHE A 93 -10.64 -1.98 9.71
CA PHE A 93 -10.50 -0.86 8.79
C PHE A 93 -11.71 -0.76 7.85
N TYR A 94 -12.09 -1.86 7.21
CA TYR A 94 -13.23 -1.86 6.29
C TYR A 94 -14.58 -1.70 7.00
N ALA A 95 -14.68 -2.04 8.28
CA ALA A 95 -15.87 -1.73 9.07
C ALA A 95 -15.97 -0.23 9.36
N PHE A 96 -14.86 0.44 9.71
CA PHE A 96 -14.83 1.90 9.81
C PHE A 96 -15.19 2.56 8.49
N ASP A 97 -14.67 2.08 7.37
CA ASP A 97 -15.01 2.56 6.03
C ASP A 97 -16.52 2.41 5.74
N ALA A 98 -17.07 1.21 5.95
CA ALA A 98 -18.49 0.93 5.73
C ALA A 98 -19.43 1.75 6.61
N MET A 99 -18.97 2.18 7.78
CA MET A 99 -19.72 3.03 8.71
C MET A 99 -19.47 4.53 8.50
N GLY A 100 -18.60 4.93 7.54
CA GLY A 100 -18.22 6.34 7.31
C GLY A 100 -17.39 6.93 8.44
N LEU A 101 -16.62 6.12 9.14
CA LEU A 101 -15.88 6.50 10.34
C LEU A 101 -14.36 6.61 10.13
N LEU A 102 -13.83 6.36 8.92
CA LEU A 102 -12.38 6.38 8.68
C LEU A 102 -11.75 7.72 9.04
N ASP A 103 -12.31 8.83 8.58
CA ASP A 103 -11.76 10.16 8.87
C ASP A 103 -11.71 10.46 10.37
N LYS A 104 -12.67 9.91 11.14
CA LYS A 104 -12.75 10.09 12.58
C LYS A 104 -11.85 9.12 13.35
N LEU A 105 -11.75 7.86 12.92
CA LEU A 105 -11.22 6.78 13.76
C LEU A 105 -9.92 6.18 13.28
N HIS A 106 -9.47 6.43 12.04
CA HIS A 106 -8.24 5.83 11.52
C HIS A 106 -7.03 6.19 12.38
N ARG A 107 -6.78 7.47 12.60
CA ARG A 107 -5.67 7.93 13.44
C ARG A 107 -5.86 7.59 14.93
N PRO A 108 -7.02 7.83 15.56
CA PRO A 108 -7.26 7.41 16.94
C PRO A 108 -7.09 5.90 17.17
N PHE A 109 -7.39 5.06 16.19
CA PHE A 109 -7.20 3.62 16.32
C PHE A 109 -5.71 3.22 16.29
N PHE A 110 -4.91 3.87 15.44
CA PHE A 110 -3.46 3.75 15.51
C PHE A 110 -2.92 4.19 16.87
N ASP A 111 -3.36 5.34 17.39
CA ASP A 111 -2.96 5.84 18.71
C ASP A 111 -3.32 4.83 19.81
N ALA A 112 -4.54 4.28 19.79
CA ALA A 112 -4.98 3.29 20.76
C ALA A 112 -4.08 2.03 20.75
N ILE A 113 -3.68 1.55 19.58
CA ILE A 113 -2.80 0.37 19.48
C ILE A 113 -1.38 0.70 19.96
N HIS A 114 -0.79 1.80 19.47
CA HIS A 114 0.65 2.06 19.69
C HIS A 114 0.98 2.82 20.97
N ARG A 115 0.08 3.66 21.46
CA ARG A 115 0.26 4.45 22.68
C ARG A 115 -0.45 3.81 23.88
N ASP A 116 -1.71 3.42 23.68
CA ASP A 116 -2.56 2.93 24.77
C ASP A 116 -2.52 1.40 24.87
N ARG A 117 -1.77 0.72 23.99
CA ARG A 117 -1.57 -0.74 23.95
C ARG A 117 -2.88 -1.52 23.80
N LEU A 118 -3.84 -0.96 23.08
CA LEU A 118 -5.08 -1.65 22.78
C LEU A 118 -4.80 -2.93 21.98
N ARG A 119 -5.32 -4.04 22.46
CA ARG A 119 -5.33 -5.29 21.72
C ARG A 119 -6.62 -5.40 20.92
N SER A 120 -6.55 -5.18 19.62
CA SER A 120 -7.72 -5.21 18.72
C SER A 120 -8.37 -6.60 18.64
N ASP A 121 -7.60 -7.67 18.96
CA ASP A 121 -8.08 -9.06 19.03
C ASP A 121 -8.80 -9.38 20.37
N ASN A 122 -8.72 -8.51 21.36
CA ASN A 122 -9.48 -8.61 22.58
C ASN A 122 -10.81 -7.85 22.42
N TRP A 123 -11.89 -8.59 22.19
CA TRP A 123 -13.21 -8.01 21.96
C TRP A 123 -13.69 -7.10 23.10
N GLN A 124 -13.42 -7.46 24.35
CA GLN A 124 -13.82 -6.63 25.49
C GLN A 124 -13.12 -5.26 25.46
N ALA A 125 -11.80 -5.26 25.23
CA ALA A 125 -11.02 -4.04 25.13
C ALA A 125 -11.42 -3.20 23.91
N LEU A 126 -11.60 -3.83 22.74
CA LEU A 126 -12.07 -3.15 21.53
C LEU A 126 -13.47 -2.55 21.72
N SER A 127 -14.42 -3.30 22.32
CA SER A 127 -15.76 -2.81 22.59
C SER A 127 -15.76 -1.59 23.51
N ALA A 128 -14.96 -1.61 24.58
CA ALA A 128 -14.86 -0.48 25.50
C ALA A 128 -14.29 0.76 24.77
N TRP A 129 -13.25 0.58 23.94
CA TRP A 129 -12.69 1.66 23.14
C TRP A 129 -13.72 2.23 22.13
N LEU A 130 -14.44 1.36 21.41
CA LEU A 130 -15.49 1.78 20.47
C LEU A 130 -16.57 2.63 21.16
N GLN A 131 -17.03 2.22 22.36
CA GLN A 131 -17.99 2.99 23.15
C GLN A 131 -17.46 4.38 23.52
N GLN A 132 -16.18 4.49 23.93
CA GLN A 132 -15.53 5.77 24.21
C GLN A 132 -15.49 6.67 22.96
N GLN A 133 -15.40 6.08 21.74
CA GLN A 133 -15.46 6.81 20.49
C GLN A 133 -16.91 7.14 20.03
N GLY A 134 -17.92 6.73 20.80
CA GLY A 134 -19.33 6.92 20.45
C GLY A 134 -19.85 5.94 19.39
N VAL A 135 -19.20 4.78 19.24
CA VAL A 135 -19.60 3.74 18.31
C VAL A 135 -20.29 2.60 19.06
N ASP A 136 -21.45 2.17 18.59
CA ASP A 136 -22.13 0.99 19.12
C ASP A 136 -21.35 -0.29 18.76
N PRO A 137 -20.82 -1.03 19.77
CA PRO A 137 -20.03 -2.23 19.51
C PRO A 137 -20.79 -3.34 18.81
N LYS A 138 -22.11 -3.49 19.09
CA LYS A 138 -22.92 -4.53 18.45
C LYS A 138 -23.12 -4.24 16.96
N LYS A 139 -23.40 -2.98 16.61
CA LYS A 139 -23.49 -2.53 15.22
C LYS A 139 -22.15 -2.68 14.52
N PHE A 140 -21.06 -2.33 15.18
CA PHE A 140 -19.71 -2.50 14.65
C PHE A 140 -19.37 -3.98 14.38
N GLU A 141 -19.62 -4.87 15.32
CA GLU A 141 -19.42 -6.31 15.18
C GLU A 141 -20.22 -6.90 14.00
N ALA A 142 -21.50 -6.50 13.88
CA ALA A 142 -22.33 -6.91 12.76
C ALA A 142 -21.76 -6.40 11.42
N THR A 143 -21.22 -5.16 11.39
CA THR A 143 -20.59 -4.59 10.20
C THR A 143 -19.32 -5.36 9.84
N VAL A 144 -18.45 -5.68 10.81
CA VAL A 144 -17.25 -6.51 10.58
C VAL A 144 -17.62 -7.85 9.94
N LYS A 145 -18.70 -8.48 10.38
CA LYS A 145 -19.18 -9.78 9.87
C LYS A 145 -19.96 -9.66 8.55
N SER A 146 -20.25 -8.46 8.06
CA SER A 146 -21.04 -8.25 6.84
C SER A 146 -20.32 -8.79 5.60
N PHE A 147 -21.08 -9.21 4.60
CA PHE A 147 -20.56 -9.66 3.31
C PHE A 147 -19.65 -8.62 2.65
N GLY A 148 -20.03 -7.33 2.72
CA GLY A 148 -19.25 -6.24 2.12
C GLY A 148 -17.85 -6.12 2.73
N VAL A 149 -17.74 -6.11 4.07
CA VAL A 149 -16.47 -6.04 4.78
C VAL A 149 -15.63 -7.29 4.51
N GLN A 150 -16.23 -8.48 4.59
CA GLN A 150 -15.53 -9.74 4.33
C GLN A 150 -15.01 -9.82 2.89
N SER A 151 -15.78 -9.34 1.92
CA SER A 151 -15.36 -9.28 0.52
C SER A 151 -14.19 -8.31 0.30
N LYS A 152 -14.23 -7.11 0.92
CA LYS A 152 -13.13 -6.14 0.87
C LYS A 152 -11.86 -6.70 1.53
N THR A 153 -11.99 -7.39 2.67
CA THR A 153 -10.87 -8.06 3.35
C THR A 153 -10.23 -9.13 2.47
N LYS A 154 -11.03 -10.01 1.85
CA LYS A 154 -10.51 -11.00 0.88
C LYS A 154 -9.84 -10.34 -0.33
N ARG A 155 -10.36 -9.21 -0.77
CA ARG A 155 -9.73 -8.43 -1.85
C ARG A 155 -8.39 -7.87 -1.40
N ALA A 156 -8.27 -7.36 -0.19
CA ALA A 156 -7.00 -6.86 0.36
C ALA A 156 -5.93 -7.95 0.41
N VAL A 157 -6.28 -9.20 0.75
CA VAL A 157 -5.38 -10.37 0.65
C VAL A 157 -4.84 -10.52 -0.77
N ARG A 158 -5.73 -10.47 -1.79
CA ARG A 158 -5.31 -10.58 -3.20
C ARG A 158 -4.42 -9.42 -3.62
N LEU A 159 -4.80 -8.18 -3.29
CA LEU A 159 -4.00 -6.99 -3.62
C LEU A 159 -2.60 -7.06 -2.99
N THR A 160 -2.47 -7.51 -1.73
CA THR A 160 -1.18 -7.70 -1.07
C THR A 160 -0.26 -8.60 -1.90
N THR A 161 -0.79 -9.70 -2.43
CA THR A 161 -0.04 -10.64 -3.29
C THR A 161 0.21 -10.06 -4.69
N GLU A 162 -0.81 -9.50 -5.34
CA GLU A 162 -0.75 -8.99 -6.71
C GLU A 162 0.26 -7.83 -6.84
N TYR A 163 0.33 -6.97 -5.84
CA TYR A 163 1.28 -5.87 -5.78
C TYR A 163 2.66 -6.26 -5.23
N LYS A 164 2.88 -7.56 -4.95
CA LYS A 164 4.14 -8.09 -4.41
C LYS A 164 4.58 -7.38 -3.13
N ILE A 165 3.60 -7.07 -2.27
CA ILE A 165 3.89 -6.45 -0.98
C ILE A 165 4.52 -7.50 -0.08
N ASP A 166 5.70 -7.21 0.46
CA ASP A 166 6.48 -8.07 1.35
C ASP A 166 6.65 -7.47 2.75
N GLY A 167 6.24 -6.21 2.94
CA GLY A 167 6.27 -5.49 4.20
C GLY A 167 5.42 -4.23 4.18
N THR A 168 5.27 -3.61 5.34
CA THR A 168 4.55 -2.33 5.50
C THR A 168 5.37 -1.31 6.29
N PRO A 169 5.19 0.00 6.00
CA PRO A 169 4.38 0.55 4.93
C PRO A 169 4.95 0.27 3.54
N ALA A 170 4.10 0.19 2.52
CA ALA A 170 4.50 0.21 1.12
C ALA A 170 3.49 1.04 0.33
N MET A 171 3.90 1.61 -0.80
CA MET A 171 2.98 2.32 -1.69
C MET A 171 2.98 1.71 -3.09
N ALA A 172 1.90 1.91 -3.83
CA ALA A 172 1.86 1.55 -5.23
C ALA A 172 1.32 2.69 -6.08
N VAL A 173 1.84 2.84 -7.30
CA VAL A 173 1.46 3.91 -8.22
C VAL A 173 0.87 3.31 -9.50
N HIS A 174 -0.41 3.59 -9.68
CA HIS A 174 -1.20 3.33 -10.89
C HIS A 174 -1.07 1.90 -11.44
N GLY A 175 -1.04 0.91 -10.54
CA GLY A 175 -0.90 -0.50 -10.91
C GLY A 175 0.43 -0.88 -11.56
N ARG A 176 1.37 0.06 -11.70
CA ARG A 176 2.64 -0.14 -12.44
C ARG A 176 3.85 -0.29 -11.55
N TYR A 177 3.85 0.36 -10.40
CA TYR A 177 5.00 0.43 -9.52
C TYR A 177 4.61 0.12 -8.09
N THR A 178 5.48 -0.60 -7.38
CA THR A 178 5.43 -0.77 -5.92
C THR A 178 6.67 -0.09 -5.32
N VAL A 179 6.45 0.73 -4.30
CA VAL A 179 7.50 1.47 -3.58
C VAL A 179 7.58 0.90 -2.17
N PRO A 180 8.65 0.16 -1.83
CA PRO A 180 8.88 -0.34 -0.48
C PRO A 180 9.09 0.79 0.52
N SER A 181 9.07 0.44 1.81
CA SER A 181 9.36 1.38 2.89
C SER A 181 10.77 1.94 2.78
N ALA A 182 10.87 3.26 2.68
CA ALA A 182 12.12 4.02 2.67
C ALA A 182 11.88 5.42 3.23
N GLU A 183 12.96 6.13 3.59
CA GLU A 183 12.85 7.48 4.12
C GLU A 183 12.26 8.46 3.09
N ASP A 184 12.61 8.28 1.82
CA ASP A 184 12.20 9.09 0.66
C ASP A 184 11.00 8.49 -0.11
N MET A 185 10.24 7.56 0.50
CA MET A 185 9.13 6.86 -0.16
C MET A 185 8.14 7.83 -0.82
N LEU A 186 7.73 8.91 -0.14
CA LEU A 186 6.76 9.87 -0.69
C LEU A 186 7.34 10.66 -1.88
N ASP A 187 8.63 10.95 -1.88
CA ASP A 187 9.31 11.61 -3.00
C ASP A 187 9.39 10.68 -4.21
N THR A 188 9.70 9.41 -3.98
CA THR A 188 9.66 8.37 -5.01
C THR A 188 8.26 8.23 -5.61
N VAL A 189 7.20 8.22 -4.79
CA VAL A 189 5.80 8.20 -5.25
C VAL A 189 5.51 9.42 -6.12
N ASN A 190 5.91 10.63 -5.72
CA ASN A 190 5.71 11.85 -6.50
C ASN A 190 6.40 11.81 -7.87
N GLN A 191 7.62 11.26 -7.93
CA GLN A 191 8.36 11.06 -9.18
C GLN A 191 7.60 10.08 -10.10
N LEU A 192 7.14 8.94 -9.56
CA LEU A 192 6.41 7.93 -10.32
C LEU A 192 5.04 8.43 -10.81
N VAL A 193 4.33 9.23 -10.01
CA VAL A 193 3.11 9.93 -10.43
C VAL A 193 3.42 10.82 -11.65
N SER A 194 4.54 11.52 -11.65
CA SER A 194 4.97 12.36 -12.78
C SER A 194 5.30 11.53 -14.03
N VAL A 195 5.91 10.36 -13.86
CA VAL A 195 6.18 9.40 -14.96
C VAL A 195 4.87 8.89 -15.56
N VAL A 196 3.93 8.44 -14.73
CA VAL A 196 2.62 7.95 -15.19
C VAL A 196 1.85 9.04 -15.92
N ARG A 197 1.87 10.28 -15.41
CA ARG A 197 1.18 11.43 -16.03
C ARG A 197 1.67 11.70 -17.46
N LYS A 198 2.96 11.53 -17.72
CA LYS A 198 3.57 11.72 -19.06
C LYS A 198 3.28 10.56 -20.02
N SER A 199 2.86 9.40 -19.52
CA SER A 199 2.60 8.20 -20.31
C SER A 199 1.10 7.91 -20.54
N LYS A 200 0.21 8.77 -20.04
CA LYS A 200 -1.22 8.80 -20.36
C LYS A 200 -1.46 9.65 -21.60
#